data_6642697970dc9e3fc8b0ddb89b4a47c6
#
_entry.id   6642697970dc9e3fc8b0ddb89b4a47c6
#
_cell.length_a   1.000
_cell.length_b   1.000
_cell.length_c   1.000
_cell.angle_alpha   90.00
_cell.angle_beta   90.00
_cell.angle_gamma   90.00
#
_symmetry.space_group_name_H-M   'P 1'
#
loop_
_entity.id
_entity.type
_entity.pdbx_description
1 polymer ?
#
loop_
_entity_poly.entity_id
_entity_poly.type
_entity_poly.pdbx_seq_one_letter_code
_entity_poly.pdbx_strand_id
1 'polypeptide(L)'
;YEINKYFTLGDRFSYVMNKASERYYLPYDGTPVKFVEGLGNIRSAVKSQSSRENIITNNLYLSFNKNFGAHHLDALAGFRLNSYSFSDSYAAGYNNSNDKMPNMSYGLSYKTYGGDNDNWIDLSYYLTAAYNYKNRYFVNGGVTTQASSRFGKDTQEGIKMFGVKWGLFPSVQAAWLISSEPWFLS
;
A
#
# COMPACT_ATOMS: atom_id res chain seq x y z
N TYR A 1 -10.09 -20.22 -11.72
CA TYR A 1 -10.24 -21.62 -12.14
C TYR A 1 -11.26 -22.34 -11.25
N GLU A 2 -12.32 -22.87 -11.82
CA GLU A 2 -13.29 -23.70 -11.11
C GLU A 2 -12.74 -25.12 -10.95
N ILE A 3 -12.44 -25.52 -9.72
CA ILE A 3 -11.97 -26.88 -9.41
C ILE A 3 -13.16 -27.86 -9.50
N ASN A 4 -14.29 -27.44 -8.93
CA ASN A 4 -15.57 -28.14 -9.05
C ASN A 4 -16.71 -27.16 -8.70
N LYS A 5 -17.97 -27.65 -8.64
CA LYS A 5 -19.17 -26.83 -8.36
C LYS A 5 -19.16 -26.09 -7.01
N TYR A 6 -18.23 -26.41 -6.11
CA TYR A 6 -18.14 -25.81 -4.78
C TYR A 6 -16.87 -24.99 -4.57
N PHE A 7 -15.78 -25.33 -5.28
CA PHE A 7 -14.47 -24.74 -5.06
C PHE A 7 -13.98 -23.99 -6.29
N THR A 8 -13.55 -22.76 -6.06
CA THR A 8 -12.91 -21.90 -7.06
C THR A 8 -11.57 -21.43 -6.54
N LEU A 9 -10.51 -21.65 -7.31
CA LEU A 9 -9.19 -21.10 -7.09
C LEU A 9 -9.08 -19.81 -7.90
N GLY A 10 -8.73 -18.73 -7.24
CA GLY A 10 -8.50 -17.43 -7.88
C GLY A 10 -7.14 -16.87 -7.54
N ASP A 11 -6.55 -16.19 -8.50
CA ASP A 11 -5.36 -15.38 -8.30
C ASP A 11 -5.59 -13.97 -8.87
N ARG A 12 -5.17 -12.96 -8.11
CA ARG A 12 -5.21 -11.57 -8.53
C ARG A 12 -3.84 -10.96 -8.36
N PHE A 13 -3.21 -10.68 -9.48
CA PHE A 13 -1.94 -9.98 -9.53
C PHE A 13 -2.16 -8.53 -9.94
N SER A 14 -1.48 -7.61 -9.28
CA SER A 14 -1.45 -6.19 -9.61
C SER A 14 -0.01 -5.66 -9.52
N TYR A 15 0.37 -4.90 -10.51
CA TYR A 15 1.60 -4.13 -10.52
C TYR A 15 1.28 -2.68 -10.84
N VAL A 16 1.67 -1.78 -9.94
CA VAL A 16 1.53 -0.33 -10.13
C VAL A 16 2.93 0.28 -10.11
N MET A 17 3.21 1.11 -11.10
CA MET A 17 4.44 1.88 -11.17
C MET A 17 4.10 3.35 -11.35
N ASN A 18 4.49 4.16 -10.40
CA ASN A 18 4.40 5.61 -10.45
C ASN A 18 5.79 6.18 -10.66
N LYS A 19 5.90 7.12 -11.59
CA LYS A 19 7.11 7.92 -11.80
C LYS A 19 6.72 9.38 -11.81
N ALA A 20 7.42 10.20 -11.04
CA ALA A 20 7.31 11.64 -11.08
C ALA A 20 8.68 12.25 -11.43
N SER A 21 8.67 13.28 -12.26
CA SER A 21 9.84 14.07 -12.55
C SER A 21 9.43 15.53 -12.55
N GLU A 22 10.04 16.28 -11.66
CA GLU A 22 9.73 17.69 -11.48
C GLU A 22 10.98 18.51 -11.75
N ARG A 23 10.77 19.65 -12.40
CA ARG A 23 11.82 20.64 -12.63
C ARG A 23 11.30 22.00 -12.23
N TYR A 24 12.10 22.72 -11.49
CA TYR A 24 11.84 24.09 -11.10
C TYR A 24 12.99 24.95 -11.55
N TYR A 25 12.66 26.08 -12.18
CA TYR A 25 13.63 27.07 -12.58
C TYR A 25 13.18 28.45 -12.11
N LEU A 26 14.04 29.12 -11.37
CA LEU A 26 13.91 30.53 -11.01
C LEU A 26 14.99 31.31 -11.79
N PRO A 27 14.63 32.19 -12.73
CA PRO A 27 15.58 32.90 -13.56
C PRO A 27 16.43 33.88 -12.75
N TYR A 28 17.59 34.18 -13.29
CA TYR A 28 18.49 35.19 -12.73
C TYR A 28 17.96 36.60 -13.00
N ASP A 29 17.53 36.86 -14.24
CA ASP A 29 17.01 38.15 -14.65
C ASP A 29 15.58 38.36 -14.15
N GLY A 30 15.34 39.54 -13.52
CA GLY A 30 14.04 39.88 -12.95
C GLY A 30 13.76 39.33 -11.55
N THR A 31 14.63 38.50 -10.99
CA THR A 31 14.48 37.94 -9.65
C THR A 31 15.29 38.75 -8.63
N PRO A 32 14.68 39.23 -7.54
CA PRO A 32 15.38 39.93 -6.47
C PRO A 32 16.30 38.97 -5.70
N VAL A 33 17.42 39.51 -5.20
CA VAL A 33 18.32 38.74 -4.34
C VAL A 33 17.62 38.45 -3.00
N LYS A 34 17.68 37.20 -2.56
CA LYS A 34 17.17 36.73 -1.30
C LYS A 34 18.28 36.06 -0.50
N PHE A 35 18.44 36.46 0.75
CA PHE A 35 19.36 35.78 1.67
C PHE A 35 18.67 34.48 2.18
N VAL A 36 19.37 33.36 2.08
CA VAL A 36 18.96 32.05 2.61
C VAL A 36 20.07 31.54 3.51
N GLU A 37 19.71 31.24 4.75
CA GLU A 37 20.64 30.72 5.76
C GLU A 37 21.30 29.42 5.24
N GLY A 38 22.61 29.30 5.40
CA GLY A 38 23.41 28.19 4.91
C GLY A 38 23.76 28.24 3.43
N LEU A 39 23.10 29.09 2.62
CA LEU A 39 23.37 29.23 1.17
C LEU A 39 23.83 30.65 0.78
N GLY A 40 23.63 31.64 1.66
CA GLY A 40 23.97 33.04 1.38
C GLY A 40 22.94 33.72 0.46
N ASN A 41 23.43 34.68 -0.35
CA ASN A 41 22.57 35.42 -1.27
C ASN A 41 22.26 34.61 -2.51
N ILE A 42 20.97 34.35 -2.73
CA ILE A 42 20.44 33.60 -3.86
C ILE A 42 19.62 34.51 -4.76
N ARG A 43 19.85 34.44 -6.05
CA ARG A 43 19.09 35.17 -7.06
C ARG A 43 18.39 34.24 -8.06
N SER A 44 18.99 33.09 -8.37
CA SER A 44 18.41 32.11 -9.28
C SER A 44 18.50 30.71 -8.72
N ALA A 45 17.62 29.80 -9.16
CA ALA A 45 17.64 28.41 -8.74
C ALA A 45 17.24 27.47 -9.88
N VAL A 46 17.92 26.33 -9.95
CA VAL A 46 17.54 25.18 -10.77
C VAL A 46 17.35 24.00 -9.86
N LYS A 47 16.17 23.38 -9.87
CA LYS A 47 15.88 22.19 -9.05
C LYS A 47 15.36 21.09 -9.95
N SER A 48 15.73 19.86 -9.64
CA SER A 48 15.23 18.67 -10.31
C SER A 48 14.97 17.60 -9.25
N GLN A 49 13.83 16.96 -9.32
CA GLN A 49 13.47 15.81 -8.49
C GLN A 49 12.94 14.70 -9.38
N SER A 50 13.30 13.48 -9.06
CA SER A 50 12.80 12.28 -9.72
C SER A 50 12.47 11.24 -8.66
N SER A 51 11.25 10.73 -8.69
CA SER A 51 10.81 9.65 -7.82
C SER A 51 10.25 8.49 -8.60
N ARG A 52 10.39 7.31 -8.02
CA ARG A 52 9.81 6.07 -8.54
C ARG A 52 9.24 5.26 -7.39
N GLU A 53 7.99 4.86 -7.56
CA GLU A 53 7.28 3.97 -6.66
C GLU A 53 6.83 2.74 -7.44
N ASN A 54 7.05 1.56 -6.88
CA ASN A 54 6.52 0.31 -7.42
C ASN A 54 5.74 -0.41 -6.31
N ILE A 55 4.55 -0.87 -6.65
CA ILE A 55 3.69 -1.65 -5.76
C ILE A 55 3.34 -2.94 -6.48
N ILE A 56 3.66 -4.07 -5.86
CA ILE A 56 3.29 -5.40 -6.33
C ILE A 56 2.31 -5.98 -5.31
N THR A 57 1.16 -6.41 -5.77
CA THR A 57 0.18 -7.13 -4.96
C THR A 57 -0.15 -8.45 -5.65
N ASN A 58 -0.02 -9.55 -4.92
CA ASN A 58 -0.53 -10.85 -5.35
C ASN A 58 -1.47 -11.39 -4.28
N ASN A 59 -2.63 -11.88 -4.68
CA ASN A 59 -3.64 -12.44 -3.80
C ASN A 59 -4.15 -13.75 -4.39
N LEU A 60 -3.61 -14.86 -3.90
CA LEU A 60 -4.05 -16.21 -4.22
C LEU A 60 -5.11 -16.64 -3.20
N TYR A 61 -6.24 -17.14 -3.66
CA TYR A 61 -7.32 -17.54 -2.77
C TYR A 61 -8.08 -18.77 -3.30
N LEU A 62 -8.61 -19.52 -2.34
CA LEU A 62 -9.55 -20.61 -2.57
C LEU A 62 -10.88 -20.19 -1.96
N SER A 63 -11.93 -20.17 -2.77
CA SER A 63 -13.31 -19.95 -2.31
C SER A 63 -14.08 -21.25 -2.32
N PHE A 64 -14.95 -21.38 -1.33
CA PHE A 64 -15.90 -22.45 -1.18
C PHE A 64 -17.30 -21.86 -1.04
N ASN A 65 -18.25 -22.38 -1.82
CA ASN A 65 -19.65 -21.98 -1.74
C ASN A 65 -20.53 -23.23 -1.83
N LYS A 66 -21.46 -23.36 -0.89
CA LYS A 66 -22.39 -24.49 -0.87
C LYS A 66 -23.70 -24.17 -0.18
N ASN A 67 -24.78 -24.54 -0.85
CA ASN A 67 -26.13 -24.62 -0.30
C ASN A 67 -26.46 -26.06 0.11
N PHE A 68 -27.00 -26.24 1.29
CA PHE A 68 -27.48 -27.52 1.80
C PHE A 68 -28.82 -27.34 2.56
N GLY A 69 -29.92 -27.44 1.82
CA GLY A 69 -31.26 -27.19 2.35
C GLY A 69 -31.43 -25.72 2.73
N ALA A 70 -31.76 -25.46 3.99
CA ALA A 70 -31.95 -24.12 4.52
C ALA A 70 -30.64 -23.41 4.95
N HIS A 71 -29.50 -24.06 4.73
CA HIS A 71 -28.19 -23.59 5.13
C HIS A 71 -27.38 -23.14 3.90
N HIS A 72 -26.64 -22.06 4.07
CA HIS A 72 -25.68 -21.58 3.07
C HIS A 72 -24.35 -21.30 3.75
N LEU A 73 -23.26 -21.78 3.18
CA LEU A 73 -21.91 -21.58 3.67
C LEU A 73 -21.02 -21.06 2.54
N ASP A 74 -20.44 -19.90 2.76
CA ASP A 74 -19.33 -19.34 2.00
C ASP A 74 -18.07 -19.36 2.86
N ALA A 75 -16.97 -19.79 2.30
CA ALA A 75 -15.67 -19.71 2.94
C ALA A 75 -14.61 -19.24 1.96
N LEU A 76 -13.65 -18.49 2.45
CA LEU A 76 -12.54 -17.97 1.67
C LEU A 76 -11.25 -18.14 2.48
N ALA A 77 -10.30 -18.88 1.92
CA ALA A 77 -8.94 -18.97 2.45
C ALA A 77 -7.98 -18.39 1.44
N GLY A 78 -7.02 -17.59 1.88
CA GLY A 78 -6.10 -16.99 0.93
C GLY A 78 -4.78 -16.54 1.54
N PHE A 79 -3.89 -16.22 0.63
CA PHE A 79 -2.57 -15.67 0.88
C PHE A 79 -2.44 -14.37 0.10
N ARG A 80 -1.93 -13.31 0.74
CA ARG A 80 -1.66 -12.02 0.11
C ARG A 80 -0.23 -11.61 0.35
N LEU A 81 0.43 -11.24 -0.72
CA LEU A 81 1.74 -10.60 -0.74
C LEU A 81 1.56 -9.15 -1.20
N ASN A 82 2.07 -8.19 -0.44
CA ASN A 82 2.26 -6.81 -0.88
C ASN A 82 3.75 -6.47 -0.78
N SER A 83 4.31 -5.95 -1.87
CA SER A 83 5.68 -5.44 -1.91
C SER A 83 5.64 -4.00 -2.38
N TYR A 84 6.30 -3.15 -1.65
CA TYR A 84 6.44 -1.73 -1.91
C TYR A 84 7.91 -1.37 -2.06
N SER A 85 8.22 -0.57 -3.04
CA SER A 85 9.55 -0.01 -3.22
C SER A 85 9.41 1.43 -3.69
N PHE A 86 10.09 2.32 -2.99
CA PHE A 86 10.15 3.74 -3.29
C PHE A 86 11.61 4.15 -3.38
N SER A 87 11.92 5.00 -4.35
CA SER A 87 13.19 5.70 -4.43
C SER A 87 12.95 7.11 -4.94
N ASP A 88 13.63 8.05 -4.33
CA ASP A 88 13.63 9.44 -4.76
C ASP A 88 15.06 9.95 -4.85
N SER A 89 15.26 10.92 -5.72
CA SER A 89 16.49 11.68 -5.80
C SER A 89 16.19 13.11 -6.20
N TYR A 90 16.86 14.06 -5.55
CA TYR A 90 16.75 15.46 -5.90
C TYR A 90 18.12 16.12 -6.00
N ALA A 91 18.17 17.14 -6.81
CA ALA A 91 19.29 18.04 -6.90
C ALA A 91 18.81 19.49 -7.02
N ALA A 92 19.49 20.40 -6.39
CA ALA A 92 19.23 21.82 -6.50
C ALA A 92 20.56 22.57 -6.67
N GLY A 93 20.57 23.55 -7.55
CA GLY A 93 21.68 24.45 -7.76
C GLY A 93 21.20 25.89 -7.77
N TYR A 94 22.05 26.79 -7.34
CA TYR A 94 21.71 28.19 -7.11
C TYR A 94 22.70 29.11 -7.77
N ASN A 95 22.27 30.33 -8.08
CA ASN A 95 23.05 31.38 -8.72
C ASN A 95 23.59 30.95 -10.09
N ASN A 96 22.70 30.47 -10.95
CA ASN A 96 23.00 30.24 -12.35
C ASN A 96 23.42 31.57 -13.00
N SER A 97 24.52 31.58 -13.71
CA SER A 97 25.06 32.78 -14.34
C SER A 97 24.39 33.15 -15.67
N ASN A 98 23.56 32.30 -16.21
CA ASN A 98 22.96 32.47 -17.53
C ASN A 98 21.60 31.80 -17.66
N ASP A 99 20.56 32.56 -17.88
CA ASP A 99 19.20 32.09 -18.06
C ASP A 99 18.93 31.30 -19.35
N LYS A 100 19.87 31.36 -20.32
CA LYS A 100 19.77 30.58 -21.56
C LYS A 100 20.10 29.10 -21.38
N MET A 101 20.72 28.74 -20.24
CA MET A 101 21.10 27.36 -19.93
C MET A 101 20.64 26.95 -18.52
N PRO A 102 19.33 26.78 -18.31
CA PRO A 102 18.77 26.46 -17.00
C PRO A 102 18.94 24.97 -16.66
N ASN A 103 20.17 24.54 -16.45
CA ASN A 103 20.49 23.15 -16.08
C ASN A 103 21.50 23.07 -14.93
N MET A 104 21.61 21.87 -14.34
CA MET A 104 22.45 21.62 -13.16
C MET A 104 23.96 21.62 -13.46
N SER A 105 24.36 21.77 -14.70
CA SER A 105 25.77 21.67 -15.12
C SER A 105 26.50 23.01 -15.11
N TYR A 106 25.77 24.11 -15.24
CA TYR A 106 26.36 25.41 -15.54
C TYR A 106 26.32 26.40 -14.37
N GLY A 107 27.50 26.93 -14.03
CA GLY A 107 27.72 28.17 -13.33
C GLY A 107 27.09 28.30 -11.91
N LEU A 108 26.66 27.18 -11.33
CA LEU A 108 25.98 27.17 -10.04
C LEU A 108 26.98 27.31 -8.91
N SER A 109 26.80 28.36 -8.08
CA SER A 109 27.68 28.62 -6.94
C SER A 109 27.47 27.61 -5.82
N TYR A 110 26.23 27.17 -5.61
CA TYR A 110 25.88 26.21 -4.56
C TYR A 110 25.08 25.05 -5.17
N LYS A 111 25.42 23.83 -4.77
CA LYS A 111 24.70 22.62 -5.17
C LYS A 111 24.33 21.81 -3.95
N THR A 112 23.08 21.37 -3.91
CA THR A 112 22.58 20.41 -2.91
C THR A 112 22.00 19.21 -3.64
N TYR A 113 22.12 18.04 -3.04
CA TYR A 113 21.56 16.81 -3.57
C TYR A 113 21.18 15.89 -2.43
N GLY A 114 20.26 15.00 -2.66
CA GLY A 114 19.82 14.01 -1.71
C GLY A 114 18.85 13.03 -2.33
N GLY A 115 18.36 12.13 -1.54
CA GLY A 115 17.38 11.15 -1.94
C GLY A 115 17.02 10.25 -0.78
N ASP A 116 15.94 9.49 -0.94
CA ASP A 116 15.45 8.53 0.03
C ASP A 116 15.04 7.23 -0.66
N ASN A 117 15.08 6.13 0.11
CA ASN A 117 14.62 4.82 -0.34
C ASN A 117 13.82 4.18 0.78
N ASP A 118 12.63 3.68 0.43
CA ASP A 118 11.80 2.88 1.34
C ASP A 118 11.38 1.59 0.66
N ASN A 119 11.56 0.47 1.35
CA ASN A 119 11.18 -0.85 0.85
C ASN A 119 10.56 -1.67 1.97
N TRP A 120 9.41 -2.27 1.70
CA TRP A 120 8.79 -3.19 2.64
C TRP A 120 8.00 -4.28 1.93
N ILE A 121 7.81 -5.37 2.65
CA ILE A 121 7.03 -6.52 2.21
C ILE A 121 6.08 -6.91 3.34
N ASP A 122 4.81 -7.08 3.00
CA ASP A 122 3.77 -7.63 3.87
C ASP A 122 3.30 -8.97 3.33
N LEU A 123 3.18 -9.93 4.23
CA LEU A 123 2.59 -11.25 3.98
C LEU A 123 1.36 -11.42 4.87
N SER A 124 0.27 -11.90 4.31
CA SER A 124 -0.95 -12.17 5.06
C SER A 124 -1.53 -13.51 4.65
N TYR A 125 -1.95 -14.32 5.63
CA TYR A 125 -2.87 -15.43 5.43
C TYR A 125 -4.20 -15.08 6.06
N TYR A 126 -5.27 -15.43 5.40
CA TYR A 126 -6.61 -15.16 5.90
C TYR A 126 -7.55 -16.33 5.63
N LEU A 127 -8.45 -16.53 6.56
CA LEU A 127 -9.56 -17.45 6.47
C LEU A 127 -10.81 -16.72 6.94
N THR A 128 -11.85 -16.74 6.11
CA THR A 128 -13.17 -16.21 6.48
C THR A 128 -14.25 -17.23 6.16
N ALA A 129 -15.29 -17.26 6.97
CA ALA A 129 -16.46 -18.07 6.73
C ALA A 129 -17.72 -17.26 7.03
N ALA A 130 -18.68 -17.31 6.12
CA ALA A 130 -19.99 -16.70 6.25
C ALA A 130 -21.04 -17.81 6.19
N TYR A 131 -21.81 -17.91 7.26
CA TYR A 131 -22.88 -18.88 7.38
C TYR A 131 -24.22 -18.17 7.49
N ASN A 132 -25.20 -18.72 6.76
CA ASN A 132 -26.55 -18.22 6.71
C ASN A 132 -27.52 -19.39 6.89
N TYR A 133 -28.50 -19.22 7.81
CA TYR A 133 -29.59 -20.15 8.02
C TYR A 133 -30.92 -19.50 7.67
N LYS A 134 -31.66 -20.12 6.75
CA LYS A 134 -32.99 -19.69 6.26
C LYS A 134 -33.04 -18.23 5.77
N ASN A 135 -31.92 -17.65 5.36
CA ASN A 135 -31.81 -16.23 5.03
C ASN A 135 -32.30 -15.27 6.13
N ARG A 136 -32.18 -15.69 7.41
CA ARG A 136 -32.60 -14.92 8.59
C ARG A 136 -31.49 -14.71 9.60
N TYR A 137 -30.67 -15.74 9.82
CA TYR A 137 -29.61 -15.74 10.81
C TYR A 137 -28.29 -15.81 10.08
N PHE A 138 -27.46 -14.82 10.30
CA PHE A 138 -26.17 -14.67 9.62
C PHE A 138 -25.07 -14.62 10.67
N VAL A 139 -24.05 -15.44 10.48
CA VAL A 139 -22.83 -15.44 11.30
C VAL A 139 -21.64 -15.45 10.38
N ASN A 140 -20.78 -14.45 10.54
CA ASN A 140 -19.51 -14.36 9.81
C ASN A 140 -18.37 -14.41 10.82
N GLY A 141 -17.36 -15.20 10.51
CA GLY A 141 -16.14 -15.28 11.30
C GLY A 141 -14.92 -15.24 10.40
N GLY A 142 -13.83 -14.74 10.93
CA GLY A 142 -12.60 -14.72 10.19
C GLY A 142 -11.38 -14.59 11.08
N VAL A 143 -10.25 -15.00 10.55
CA VAL A 143 -8.93 -14.79 11.14
C VAL A 143 -7.97 -14.37 10.05
N THR A 144 -7.21 -13.33 10.31
CA THR A 144 -6.09 -12.90 9.48
C THR A 144 -4.83 -12.93 10.31
N THR A 145 -3.76 -13.47 9.75
CA THR A 145 -2.42 -13.36 10.32
C THR A 145 -1.53 -12.63 9.34
N GLN A 146 -0.75 -11.69 9.84
CA GLN A 146 0.08 -10.81 9.01
C GLN A 146 1.47 -10.66 9.58
N ALA A 147 2.45 -10.72 8.70
CA ALA A 147 3.84 -10.36 8.97
C ALA A 147 4.26 -9.22 8.05
N SER A 148 5.06 -8.30 8.57
CA SER A 148 5.61 -7.17 7.81
C SER A 148 7.10 -7.03 8.06
N SER A 149 7.85 -6.68 7.03
CA SER A 149 9.27 -6.32 7.18
C SER A 149 9.49 -5.06 8.02
N ARG A 150 8.43 -4.24 8.20
CA ARG A 150 8.41 -3.06 9.08
C ARG A 150 8.31 -3.42 10.56
N PHE A 151 7.81 -4.62 10.88
CA PHE A 151 7.80 -5.09 12.26
C PHE A 151 9.22 -5.48 12.64
N GLY A 152 9.87 -4.65 13.44
CA GLY A 152 11.24 -4.88 13.88
C GLY A 152 11.40 -6.23 14.57
N LYS A 153 12.61 -6.77 14.57
CA LYS A 153 12.96 -8.07 15.21
C LYS A 153 12.63 -8.11 16.71
N ASP A 154 12.51 -6.95 17.34
CA ASP A 154 12.35 -6.77 18.79
C ASP A 154 10.91 -6.45 19.23
N THR A 155 9.91 -6.55 18.34
CA THR A 155 8.51 -6.41 18.77
C THR A 155 8.17 -7.48 19.81
N GLN A 156 7.66 -7.05 20.97
CA GLN A 156 7.38 -7.96 22.11
C GLN A 156 6.10 -8.79 21.87
N GLU A 157 5.18 -8.31 21.05
CA GLU A 157 3.88 -8.94 20.77
C GLU A 157 3.90 -9.70 19.44
N GLY A 158 3.04 -10.71 19.32
CA GLY A 158 2.85 -11.52 18.12
C GLY A 158 3.34 -12.97 18.25
N ILE A 159 2.86 -13.84 17.37
CA ILE A 159 3.23 -15.25 17.29
C ILE A 159 4.50 -15.38 16.45
N LYS A 160 5.54 -15.99 16.99
CA LYS A 160 6.75 -16.27 16.22
C LYS A 160 6.57 -17.54 15.39
N MET A 161 6.58 -17.39 14.06
CA MET A 161 6.44 -18.50 13.12
C MET A 161 7.44 -18.32 11.96
N PHE A 162 8.19 -19.37 11.63
CA PHE A 162 9.25 -19.33 10.60
C PHE A 162 10.32 -18.24 10.81
N GLY A 163 10.63 -17.94 12.07
CA GLY A 163 11.63 -16.90 12.41
C GLY A 163 11.13 -15.45 12.31
N VAL A 164 9.87 -15.25 11.91
CA VAL A 164 9.22 -13.95 11.77
C VAL A 164 8.08 -13.81 12.76
N LYS A 165 7.82 -12.62 13.24
CA LYS A 165 6.67 -12.33 14.10
C LYS A 165 5.42 -12.01 13.27
N TRP A 166 4.32 -12.63 13.65
CA TRP A 166 3.00 -12.51 13.01
C TRP A 166 1.99 -11.91 13.97
N GLY A 167 1.27 -10.90 13.50
CA GLY A 167 0.05 -10.43 14.17
C GLY A 167 -1.11 -11.36 13.86
N LEU A 168 -2.02 -11.57 14.81
CA LEU A 168 -3.24 -12.35 14.67
C LEU A 168 -4.44 -11.45 14.89
N PHE A 169 -5.36 -11.42 13.92
CA PHE A 169 -6.53 -10.54 13.90
C PHE A 169 -7.80 -11.37 13.69
N PRO A 170 -8.44 -11.86 14.77
CA PRO A 170 -9.75 -12.52 14.67
C PRO A 170 -10.87 -11.51 14.50
N SER A 171 -11.94 -11.92 13.83
CA SER A 171 -13.17 -11.15 13.65
C SER A 171 -14.39 -12.05 13.73
N VAL A 172 -15.48 -11.54 14.29
CA VAL A 172 -16.79 -12.20 14.34
C VAL A 172 -17.89 -11.16 14.17
N GLN A 173 -18.92 -11.52 13.40
CA GLN A 173 -20.09 -10.70 13.17
C GLN A 173 -21.32 -11.60 13.17
N ALA A 174 -22.44 -11.09 13.68
CA ALA A 174 -23.74 -11.77 13.63
C ALA A 174 -24.83 -10.77 13.25
N ALA A 175 -25.79 -11.24 12.46
CA ALA A 175 -26.95 -10.44 12.08
C ALA A 175 -28.21 -11.33 12.07
N TRP A 176 -29.33 -10.72 12.40
CA TRP A 176 -30.65 -11.36 12.42
C TRP A 176 -31.63 -10.49 11.64
N LEU A 177 -32.28 -11.07 10.64
CA LEU A 177 -33.35 -10.42 9.89
C LEU A 177 -34.69 -10.66 10.58
N ILE A 178 -35.01 -9.83 11.56
CA ILE A 178 -36.21 -9.94 12.42
C ILE A 178 -37.50 -9.87 11.58
N SER A 179 -37.54 -9.03 10.56
CA SER A 179 -38.68 -8.86 9.67
C SER A 179 -39.07 -10.13 8.89
N SER A 180 -38.21 -11.14 8.84
CA SER A 180 -38.46 -12.42 8.18
C SER A 180 -39.03 -13.47 9.13
N GLU A 181 -39.25 -13.12 10.42
CA GLU A 181 -39.84 -14.03 11.40
C GLU A 181 -41.38 -14.11 11.26
N PRO A 182 -41.97 -15.31 11.37
CA PRO A 182 -43.43 -15.49 11.21
C PRO A 182 -44.27 -14.65 12.16
N TRP A 183 -43.77 -14.36 13.35
CA TRP A 183 -44.45 -13.57 14.36
C TRP A 183 -44.34 -12.05 14.15
N PHE A 184 -43.45 -11.59 13.32
CA PHE A 184 -43.23 -10.14 13.06
C PHE A 184 -44.28 -9.57 12.10
N LEU A 185 -44.83 -10.39 11.21
CA LEU A 185 -45.81 -10.01 10.18
C LEU A 185 -47.27 -10.26 10.61
N SER A 186 -47.51 -10.71 11.86
CA SER A 186 -48.84 -11.00 12.41
C SER A 186 -49.48 -9.80 13.08
#